data_d3c1a3a594fb8f13338736d62d8e07c2
#
_entry.id   d3c1a3a594fb8f13338736d62d8e07c2
#
_cell.length_a   1.000
_cell.length_b   1.000
_cell.length_c   1.000
_cell.angle_alpha   90.00
_cell.angle_beta   90.00
_cell.angle_gamma   90.00
#
_symmetry.space_group_name_H-M   'P 1'
#
loop_
_entity.id
_entity.type
_entity.pdbx_description
1 polymer ?
#
loop_
_entity_poly.entity_id
_entity_poly.type
_entity_poly.pdbx_seq_one_letter_code
_entity_poly.pdbx_strand_id
1 'polypeptide(L)'
;MLCKKCKKEIPDWSVFCNLCGAKQLRERSAKKRGNGQGTVYKDKNGKWIAEYTIGWDEGDGTLSRKKRKKRGFATKNEAIAYLPNLKQDLPQQDMNVKFKDLYKKWLDGHTEKVTQSTINCYKSAYKYFSSLYYVEISKIRTEHMQKCIDECPHGKRTKENMKALGTSLWDYAMQLDIVDKNYAKYLYLKKEEQTEKVAFSAEQLQIMWDNVDKYPNLKYVLVLCYTGMRLSEMLGAMTANYYPDEGYFITGVKTDAGKNRIITISPKIKPFFSDFAQGKHLFTDLSAKKFRNDIYYPALAALDLDPLKEDGTHINTPHICRHTFATLMKNVDAPATDKQKLIGHSKFEMTAHYTHTDLGSLRAITDAL
;
A
#
# COMPACT_ATOMS: atom_id res chain seq x y z
N MET A 1 -1.38 11.81 61.44
CA MET A 1 -2.38 10.78 61.85
C MET A 1 -1.97 10.12 63.16
N LEU A 2 -2.95 9.61 63.91
CA LEU A 2 -2.64 8.85 65.14
C LEU A 2 -2.32 7.40 64.83
N CYS A 3 -1.26 6.84 65.42
CA CYS A 3 -0.90 5.44 65.32
C CYS A 3 -2.03 4.55 65.86
N LYS A 4 -2.43 3.53 65.08
CA LYS A 4 -3.51 2.59 65.46
C LYS A 4 -3.21 1.76 66.70
N LYS A 5 -1.91 1.54 67.04
CA LYS A 5 -1.50 0.75 68.19
C LYS A 5 -1.18 1.59 69.42
N CYS A 6 -0.25 2.55 69.31
CA CYS A 6 0.21 3.32 70.50
C CYS A 6 -0.49 4.66 70.66
N LYS A 7 -1.39 5.04 69.74
CA LYS A 7 -2.19 6.30 69.76
C LYS A 7 -1.38 7.59 69.75
N LYS A 8 -0.07 7.53 69.55
CA LYS A 8 0.79 8.71 69.40
C LYS A 8 0.71 9.27 67.97
N GLU A 9 0.95 10.56 67.85
CA GLU A 9 0.94 11.25 66.59
C GLU A 9 2.16 10.87 65.71
N ILE A 10 1.91 10.55 64.47
CA ILE A 10 2.91 10.19 63.46
C ILE A 10 2.59 10.91 62.17
N PRO A 11 3.58 11.12 61.25
CA PRO A 11 3.34 11.74 59.97
C PRO A 11 2.29 10.98 59.14
N ASP A 12 1.44 11.70 58.42
CA ASP A 12 0.32 11.10 57.66
C ASP A 12 0.74 10.17 56.54
N TRP A 13 1.98 10.26 56.09
CA TRP A 13 2.57 9.37 55.09
C TRP A 13 3.21 8.12 55.64
N SER A 14 3.27 7.95 56.96
CA SER A 14 3.98 6.81 57.61
C SER A 14 3.31 5.48 57.34
N VAL A 15 4.07 4.52 56.76
CA VAL A 15 3.63 3.14 56.55
C VAL A 15 3.77 2.31 57.81
N PHE A 16 4.73 2.67 58.66
CA PHE A 16 4.97 2.10 59.99
C PHE A 16 5.10 3.19 61.03
N CYS A 17 4.65 2.93 62.23
CA CYS A 17 4.84 3.85 63.35
C CYS A 17 6.33 3.89 63.76
N ASN A 18 6.94 5.05 63.73
CA ASN A 18 8.32 5.29 64.11
C ASN A 18 8.58 5.12 65.64
N LEU A 19 7.50 5.07 66.42
CA LEU A 19 7.59 4.96 67.89
C LEU A 19 7.35 3.52 68.39
N CYS A 20 6.50 2.73 67.74
CA CYS A 20 6.17 1.36 68.21
C CYS A 20 6.26 0.31 67.12
N GLY A 21 6.76 0.64 65.93
CA GLY A 21 6.94 -0.27 64.81
C GLY A 21 5.65 -0.80 64.16
N ALA A 22 4.48 -0.43 64.66
CA ALA A 22 3.22 -0.98 64.15
C ALA A 22 2.94 -0.51 62.72
N LYS A 23 2.63 -1.44 61.85
CA LYS A 23 2.24 -1.16 60.42
C LYS A 23 0.89 -0.40 60.40
N GLN A 24 0.88 0.74 59.74
CA GLN A 24 -0.33 1.52 59.51
C GLN A 24 -0.99 1.07 58.21
N LEU A 25 -2.07 0.30 58.33
CA LEU A 25 -2.80 -0.20 57.15
C LEU A 25 -3.41 1.04 56.40
N ARG A 26 -2.85 1.33 55.22
CA ARG A 26 -3.58 2.13 54.25
C ARG A 26 -4.78 1.29 53.78
N GLU A 27 -5.94 1.88 53.69
CA GLU A 27 -7.08 1.26 53.01
C GLU A 27 -6.62 0.95 51.59
N ARG A 28 -6.64 -0.35 51.23
CA ARG A 28 -6.38 -0.74 49.87
C ARG A 28 -7.48 -0.11 49.01
N SER A 29 -7.11 0.81 48.12
CA SER A 29 -8.02 1.25 47.06
C SER A 29 -8.65 0.05 46.40
N ALA A 30 -9.98 0.01 46.31
CA ALA A 30 -10.69 -1.10 45.69
C ALA A 30 -10.05 -1.40 44.35
N LYS A 31 -9.73 -2.69 44.10
CA LYS A 31 -9.14 -3.12 42.82
C LYS A 31 -10.04 -2.62 41.71
N LYS A 32 -9.55 -1.67 40.90
CA LYS A 32 -10.26 -1.19 39.71
C LYS A 32 -10.27 -2.33 38.68
N ARG A 33 -11.42 -2.57 38.09
CA ARG A 33 -11.56 -3.50 36.96
C ARG A 33 -10.74 -2.98 35.76
N GLY A 34 -10.28 -3.91 34.93
CA GLY A 34 -9.59 -3.57 33.69
C GLY A 34 -10.50 -2.73 32.75
N ASN A 35 -9.87 -1.97 31.88
CA ASN A 35 -10.58 -1.18 30.85
C ASN A 35 -11.45 -2.11 30.00
N GLY A 36 -12.68 -1.68 29.68
CA GLY A 36 -13.60 -2.47 28.87
C GLY A 36 -14.47 -3.49 29.63
N GLN A 37 -14.31 -3.62 30.97
CA GLN A 37 -15.12 -4.57 31.78
C GLN A 37 -16.39 -3.96 32.37
N GLY A 38 -16.71 -2.72 32.08
CA GLY A 38 -17.82 -2.00 32.66
C GLY A 38 -17.59 -1.57 34.12
N THR A 39 -18.52 -0.79 34.66
CA THR A 39 -18.46 -0.18 35.99
C THR A 39 -19.70 -0.52 36.81
N VAL A 40 -19.53 -0.79 38.10
CA VAL A 40 -20.64 -0.94 39.04
C VAL A 40 -20.47 0.03 40.21
N TYR A 41 -21.54 0.71 40.56
CA TYR A 41 -21.57 1.69 41.65
C TYR A 41 -22.95 1.76 42.32
N LYS A 42 -23.06 2.36 43.52
CA LYS A 42 -24.32 2.54 44.20
C LYS A 42 -25.00 3.85 43.77
N ASP A 43 -26.31 3.82 43.68
CA ASP A 43 -27.13 5.03 43.53
C ASP A 43 -27.38 5.70 44.90
N LYS A 44 -28.10 6.82 44.85
CA LYS A 44 -28.46 7.61 46.08
C LYS A 44 -29.35 6.80 47.03
N ASN A 45 -30.04 5.79 46.58
CA ASN A 45 -30.92 4.91 47.36
C ASN A 45 -30.21 3.65 47.86
N GLY A 46 -28.90 3.56 47.74
CA GLY A 46 -28.11 2.42 48.18
C GLY A 46 -28.16 1.19 47.27
N LYS A 47 -28.91 1.21 46.15
CA LYS A 47 -28.99 0.12 45.17
C LYS A 47 -27.85 0.18 44.19
N TRP A 48 -27.42 -1.02 43.68
CA TRP A 48 -26.32 -1.09 42.74
C TRP A 48 -26.76 -0.85 41.29
N ILE A 49 -25.89 -0.19 40.55
CA ILE A 49 -26.03 0.09 39.11
C ILE A 49 -24.91 -0.60 38.36
N ALA A 50 -25.24 -1.30 37.29
CA ALA A 50 -24.30 -1.78 36.29
C ALA A 50 -24.28 -0.77 35.12
N GLU A 51 -23.10 -0.33 34.70
CA GLU A 51 -22.88 0.60 33.60
C GLU A 51 -21.84 0.05 32.65
N TYR A 52 -22.12 0.06 31.34
CA TYR A 52 -21.22 -0.35 30.29
C TYR A 52 -21.12 0.75 29.23
N THR A 53 -19.90 1.10 28.81
CA THR A 53 -19.67 2.05 27.72
C THR A 53 -19.78 1.29 26.39
N ILE A 54 -20.73 1.70 25.54
CA ILE A 54 -21.06 1.05 24.26
C ILE A 54 -20.45 1.76 23.05
N GLY A 55 -19.88 2.93 23.24
CA GLY A 55 -19.28 3.73 22.16
C GLY A 55 -19.05 5.17 22.59
N TRP A 56 -18.69 5.98 21.61
CA TRP A 56 -18.49 7.41 21.75
C TRP A 56 -19.40 8.12 20.75
N ASP A 57 -20.00 9.20 21.16
CA ASP A 57 -20.84 10.07 20.32
C ASP A 57 -20.08 11.37 20.07
N GLU A 58 -19.95 11.74 18.82
CA GLU A 58 -19.28 12.97 18.38
C GLU A 58 -20.36 14.02 18.08
N GLY A 59 -20.82 14.73 19.11
CA GLY A 59 -21.73 15.85 18.99
C GLY A 59 -21.01 17.15 19.30
N ASP A 60 -21.19 18.18 18.47
CA ASP A 60 -20.69 19.55 18.66
C ASP A 60 -19.19 19.68 18.99
N GLY A 61 -18.34 18.80 18.43
CA GLY A 61 -16.89 18.82 18.65
C GLY A 61 -16.45 18.28 20.01
N THR A 62 -17.35 17.70 20.82
CA THR A 62 -17.03 17.06 22.09
C THR A 62 -17.31 15.56 22.04
N LEU A 63 -16.29 14.75 22.34
CA LEU A 63 -16.42 13.29 22.47
C LEU A 63 -17.15 12.95 23.78
N SER A 64 -18.41 12.48 23.68
CA SER A 64 -19.19 12.00 24.83
C SER A 64 -19.29 10.48 24.82
N ARG A 65 -19.25 9.88 26.04
CA ARG A 65 -19.37 8.41 26.18
C ARG A 65 -20.83 7.98 26.11
N LYS A 66 -21.17 7.18 25.10
CA LYS A 66 -22.46 6.50 25.02
C LYS A 66 -22.48 5.32 25.98
N LYS A 67 -23.38 5.33 26.97
CA LYS A 67 -23.38 4.37 28.07
C LYS A 67 -24.73 3.67 28.20
N ARG A 68 -24.73 2.37 28.50
CA ARG A 68 -25.90 1.62 28.93
C ARG A 68 -25.85 1.38 30.43
N LYS A 69 -27.02 1.48 31.09
CA LYS A 69 -27.16 1.32 32.54
C LYS A 69 -28.34 0.44 32.87
N LYS A 70 -28.15 -0.47 33.82
CA LYS A 70 -29.25 -1.18 34.51
C LYS A 70 -29.14 -0.87 35.98
N ARG A 71 -30.26 -0.47 36.59
CA ARG A 71 -30.33 -0.03 37.99
C ARG A 71 -31.17 -1.04 38.80
N GLY A 72 -31.06 -0.99 40.14
CA GLY A 72 -31.96 -1.67 41.06
C GLY A 72 -31.42 -3.00 41.58
N PHE A 73 -30.14 -3.33 41.39
CA PHE A 73 -29.57 -4.55 41.97
C PHE A 73 -29.39 -4.41 43.49
N ALA A 74 -29.76 -5.50 44.23
CA ALA A 74 -29.61 -5.52 45.67
C ALA A 74 -28.14 -5.63 46.10
N THR A 75 -27.33 -6.40 45.36
CA THR A 75 -25.91 -6.65 45.67
C THR A 75 -24.99 -6.23 44.56
N LYS A 76 -23.70 -5.96 44.94
CA LYS A 76 -22.63 -5.65 44.00
C LYS A 76 -22.38 -6.81 43.03
N ASN A 77 -22.49 -8.04 43.52
CA ASN A 77 -22.23 -9.25 42.71
C ASN A 77 -23.29 -9.45 41.63
N GLU A 78 -24.57 -9.19 41.94
CA GLU A 78 -25.66 -9.21 40.95
C GLU A 78 -25.40 -8.18 39.82
N ALA A 79 -25.03 -6.93 40.19
CA ALA A 79 -24.72 -5.91 39.22
C ALA A 79 -23.50 -6.29 38.36
N ILE A 80 -22.51 -6.98 38.93
CA ILE A 80 -21.34 -7.50 38.22
C ILE A 80 -21.74 -8.61 37.26
N ALA A 81 -22.55 -9.56 37.70
CA ALA A 81 -23.03 -10.69 36.88
C ALA A 81 -23.88 -10.21 35.69
N TYR A 82 -24.54 -9.06 35.81
CA TYR A 82 -25.34 -8.47 34.75
C TYR A 82 -24.55 -7.70 33.67
N LEU A 83 -23.29 -7.30 33.94
CA LEU A 83 -22.48 -6.53 32.98
C LEU A 83 -22.32 -7.21 31.59
N PRO A 84 -22.14 -8.55 31.50
CA PRO A 84 -22.12 -9.23 30.20
C PRO A 84 -23.40 -9.04 29.40
N ASN A 85 -24.56 -8.98 30.06
CA ASN A 85 -25.86 -8.80 29.40
C ASN A 85 -25.96 -7.40 28.77
N LEU A 86 -25.43 -6.35 29.45
CA LEU A 86 -25.37 -5.01 28.88
C LEU A 86 -24.46 -4.92 27.64
N LYS A 87 -23.51 -5.83 27.52
CA LYS A 87 -22.66 -5.99 26.34
C LYS A 87 -23.38 -6.77 25.22
N GLN A 88 -24.14 -7.79 25.57
CA GLN A 88 -24.91 -8.61 24.61
C GLN A 88 -26.06 -7.86 23.96
N ASP A 89 -26.68 -6.89 24.67
CA ASP A 89 -27.72 -6.00 24.12
C ASP A 89 -27.16 -4.90 23.17
N LEU A 90 -25.89 -4.91 22.81
CA LEU A 90 -25.43 -4.16 21.64
C LEU A 90 -26.22 -4.71 20.45
N PRO A 91 -26.74 -3.86 19.51
CA PRO A 91 -27.31 -4.38 18.29
C PRO A 91 -26.27 -5.36 17.75
N GLN A 92 -26.64 -6.64 17.65
CA GLN A 92 -25.82 -7.64 17.02
C GLN A 92 -25.57 -7.07 15.62
N GLN A 93 -24.43 -6.43 15.44
CA GLN A 93 -23.92 -6.22 14.10
C GLN A 93 -23.90 -7.63 13.52
N ASP A 94 -24.52 -7.78 12.35
CA ASP A 94 -24.73 -9.04 11.70
C ASP A 94 -23.44 -9.87 11.74
N MET A 95 -23.29 -10.73 12.78
CA MET A 95 -22.09 -11.56 12.98
C MET A 95 -21.97 -12.59 11.83
N ASN A 96 -23.03 -12.68 11.01
CA ASN A 96 -23.15 -13.58 9.87
C ASN A 96 -22.67 -12.95 8.55
N VAL A 97 -21.92 -11.86 8.60
CA VAL A 97 -21.40 -11.19 7.38
C VAL A 97 -20.51 -12.17 6.62
N LYS A 98 -20.90 -12.48 5.39
CA LYS A 98 -20.12 -13.33 4.49
C LYS A 98 -18.94 -12.57 3.90
N PHE A 99 -17.87 -13.29 3.56
CA PHE A 99 -16.66 -12.71 2.98
C PHE A 99 -16.96 -11.83 1.75
N LYS A 100 -17.86 -12.26 0.85
CA LYS A 100 -18.27 -11.50 -0.34
C LYS A 100 -18.95 -10.17 0.00
N ASP A 101 -19.79 -10.18 1.05
CA ASP A 101 -20.56 -8.99 1.42
C ASP A 101 -19.68 -7.96 2.12
N LEU A 102 -18.74 -8.43 2.95
CA LEU A 102 -17.69 -7.58 3.53
C LEU A 102 -16.82 -6.96 2.43
N TYR A 103 -16.37 -7.78 1.46
CA TYR A 103 -15.56 -7.28 0.36
C TYR A 103 -16.28 -6.20 -0.44
N LYS A 104 -17.56 -6.41 -0.78
CA LYS A 104 -18.36 -5.43 -1.52
C LYS A 104 -18.45 -4.12 -0.75
N LYS A 105 -18.84 -4.17 0.53
CA LYS A 105 -18.98 -2.98 1.39
C LYS A 105 -17.65 -2.25 1.55
N TRP A 106 -16.56 -2.99 1.74
CA TRP A 106 -15.22 -2.42 1.84
C TRP A 106 -14.79 -1.76 0.53
N LEU A 107 -15.01 -2.43 -0.61
CA LEU A 107 -14.62 -1.94 -1.93
C LEU A 107 -15.37 -0.64 -2.26
N ASP A 108 -16.69 -0.59 -2.02
CA ASP A 108 -17.51 0.60 -2.28
C ASP A 108 -16.99 1.83 -1.52
N GLY A 109 -16.61 1.67 -0.25
CA GLY A 109 -16.01 2.75 0.56
C GLY A 109 -14.54 3.04 0.28
N HIS A 110 -13.86 2.19 -0.53
CA HIS A 110 -12.44 2.32 -0.82
C HIS A 110 -12.15 2.86 -2.23
N THR A 111 -13.13 2.78 -3.15
CA THR A 111 -12.97 3.20 -4.55
C THR A 111 -12.61 4.67 -4.71
N GLU A 112 -13.10 5.53 -3.83
CA GLU A 112 -12.80 6.98 -3.88
C GLU A 112 -11.40 7.32 -3.35
N LYS A 113 -10.78 6.41 -2.60
CA LYS A 113 -9.50 6.66 -1.90
C LYS A 113 -8.28 6.16 -2.64
N VAL A 114 -8.46 5.35 -3.68
CA VAL A 114 -7.36 4.68 -4.38
C VAL A 114 -7.51 4.76 -5.90
N THR A 115 -6.41 4.57 -6.62
CA THR A 115 -6.41 4.59 -8.08
C THR A 115 -7.14 3.39 -8.68
N GLN A 116 -7.70 3.54 -9.89
CA GLN A 116 -8.34 2.44 -10.64
C GLN A 116 -7.42 1.23 -10.81
N SER A 117 -6.11 1.44 -10.95
CA SER A 117 -5.12 0.37 -11.03
C SER A 117 -5.08 -0.47 -9.75
N THR A 118 -5.14 0.18 -8.57
CA THR A 118 -5.20 -0.48 -7.27
C THR A 118 -6.49 -1.28 -7.12
N ILE A 119 -7.62 -0.70 -7.54
CA ILE A 119 -8.92 -1.41 -7.56
C ILE A 119 -8.84 -2.67 -8.42
N ASN A 120 -8.22 -2.59 -9.59
CA ASN A 120 -8.05 -3.75 -10.47
C ASN A 120 -7.17 -4.84 -9.84
N CYS A 121 -6.12 -4.45 -9.09
CA CYS A 121 -5.31 -5.39 -8.31
C CYS A 121 -6.15 -6.09 -7.23
N TYR A 122 -6.99 -5.36 -6.49
CA TYR A 122 -7.88 -5.94 -5.49
C TYR A 122 -8.92 -6.88 -6.11
N LYS A 123 -9.56 -6.48 -7.22
CA LYS A 123 -10.49 -7.34 -7.96
C LYS A 123 -9.84 -8.62 -8.47
N SER A 124 -8.60 -8.53 -8.94
CA SER A 124 -7.83 -9.70 -9.38
C SER A 124 -7.49 -10.62 -8.20
N ALA A 125 -6.99 -10.07 -7.09
CA ALA A 125 -6.67 -10.84 -5.89
C ALA A 125 -7.90 -11.51 -5.27
N TYR A 126 -9.04 -10.82 -5.25
CA TYR A 126 -10.30 -11.33 -4.71
C TYR A 126 -10.75 -12.64 -5.39
N LYS A 127 -10.54 -12.79 -6.70
CA LYS A 127 -10.92 -14.00 -7.45
C LYS A 127 -10.34 -15.28 -6.85
N TYR A 128 -9.14 -15.21 -6.29
CA TYR A 128 -8.45 -16.37 -5.70
C TYR A 128 -8.95 -16.76 -4.30
N PHE A 129 -9.87 -15.97 -3.73
CA PHE A 129 -10.59 -16.30 -2.49
C PHE A 129 -11.99 -16.87 -2.75
N SER A 130 -12.27 -17.38 -3.95
CA SER A 130 -13.62 -17.83 -4.34
C SER A 130 -14.22 -18.88 -3.41
N SER A 131 -13.41 -19.77 -2.84
CA SER A 131 -13.84 -20.79 -1.86
C SER A 131 -14.36 -20.17 -0.54
N LEU A 132 -13.99 -18.90 -0.25
CA LEU A 132 -14.39 -18.21 0.97
C LEU A 132 -15.61 -17.30 0.79
N TYR A 133 -16.09 -17.05 -0.43
CA TYR A 133 -17.12 -16.05 -0.72
C TYR A 133 -18.37 -16.16 0.16
N TYR A 134 -18.81 -17.36 0.42
CA TYR A 134 -20.04 -17.64 1.18
C TYR A 134 -19.78 -18.03 2.63
N VAL A 135 -18.52 -18.03 3.06
CA VAL A 135 -18.13 -18.30 4.44
C VAL A 135 -18.28 -17.04 5.28
N GLU A 136 -18.81 -17.16 6.48
CA GLU A 136 -18.89 -16.06 7.44
C GLU A 136 -17.49 -15.63 7.90
N ILE A 137 -17.25 -14.33 7.94
CA ILE A 137 -15.95 -13.75 8.34
C ILE A 137 -15.49 -14.24 9.72
N SER A 138 -16.44 -14.36 10.66
CA SER A 138 -16.18 -14.85 12.03
C SER A 138 -15.65 -16.29 12.07
N LYS A 139 -15.89 -17.10 11.03
CA LYS A 139 -15.43 -18.50 10.91
C LYS A 139 -14.13 -18.66 10.14
N ILE A 140 -13.70 -17.64 9.36
CA ILE A 140 -12.48 -17.71 8.57
C ILE A 140 -11.26 -17.50 9.49
N ARG A 141 -10.24 -18.34 9.31
CA ARG A 141 -8.96 -18.30 10.03
C ARG A 141 -7.80 -18.20 9.05
N THR A 142 -6.59 -17.98 9.56
CA THR A 142 -5.37 -17.90 8.76
C THR A 142 -5.22 -19.08 7.81
N GLU A 143 -5.50 -20.30 8.26
CA GLU A 143 -5.36 -21.52 7.47
C GLU A 143 -6.25 -21.55 6.23
N HIS A 144 -7.49 -21.07 6.32
CA HIS A 144 -8.39 -20.99 5.18
C HIS A 144 -7.89 -20.04 4.09
N MET A 145 -7.36 -18.87 4.51
CA MET A 145 -6.79 -17.90 3.57
C MET A 145 -5.43 -18.37 3.04
N GLN A 146 -4.61 -19.05 3.89
CA GLN A 146 -3.33 -19.61 3.47
C GLN A 146 -3.52 -20.65 2.37
N LYS A 147 -4.52 -21.52 2.51
CA LYS A 147 -4.87 -22.49 1.47
C LYS A 147 -5.16 -21.80 0.14
N CYS A 148 -5.92 -20.71 0.12
CA CYS A 148 -6.19 -19.96 -1.11
C CYS A 148 -4.90 -19.38 -1.73
N ILE A 149 -3.94 -18.93 -0.90
CA ILE A 149 -2.66 -18.42 -1.38
C ILE A 149 -1.79 -19.56 -1.93
N ASP A 150 -1.77 -20.71 -1.27
CA ASP A 150 -0.94 -21.85 -1.69
C ASP A 150 -1.47 -22.46 -2.97
N GLU A 151 -2.80 -22.54 -3.16
CA GLU A 151 -3.46 -23.02 -4.38
C GLU A 151 -3.42 -22.00 -5.54
N CYS A 152 -2.99 -20.74 -5.30
CA CYS A 152 -2.93 -19.73 -6.33
C CYS A 152 -1.82 -20.09 -7.37
N PRO A 153 -2.18 -20.26 -8.66
CA PRO A 153 -1.23 -20.69 -9.71
C PRO A 153 -0.27 -19.57 -10.14
N HIS A 154 -0.48 -18.34 -9.66
CA HIS A 154 0.30 -17.20 -10.10
C HIS A 154 1.47 -16.91 -9.16
N GLY A 155 2.46 -16.18 -9.70
CA GLY A 155 3.69 -15.85 -8.99
C GLY A 155 3.51 -14.93 -7.79
N LYS A 156 4.60 -14.70 -7.08
CA LYS A 156 4.73 -13.99 -5.81
C LYS A 156 3.90 -12.69 -5.74
N ARG A 157 3.93 -11.86 -6.79
CA ARG A 157 3.24 -10.56 -6.79
C ARG A 157 1.74 -10.68 -6.63
N THR A 158 1.12 -11.69 -7.25
CA THR A 158 -0.32 -11.96 -7.07
C THR A 158 -0.62 -12.38 -5.64
N LYS A 159 0.20 -13.25 -5.07
CA LYS A 159 0.09 -13.72 -3.68
C LYS A 159 0.30 -12.59 -2.67
N GLU A 160 1.23 -11.66 -2.94
CA GLU A 160 1.40 -10.42 -2.16
C GLU A 160 0.13 -9.55 -2.19
N ASN A 161 -0.49 -9.39 -3.36
CA ASN A 161 -1.74 -8.64 -3.50
C ASN A 161 -2.90 -9.34 -2.75
N MET A 162 -2.95 -10.68 -2.76
CA MET A 162 -3.93 -11.45 -1.97
C MET A 162 -3.73 -11.21 -0.47
N LYS A 163 -2.51 -11.28 0.03
CA LYS A 163 -2.20 -10.98 1.44
C LYS A 163 -2.56 -9.56 1.81
N ALA A 164 -2.23 -8.58 0.96
CA ALA A 164 -2.55 -7.17 1.17
C ALA A 164 -4.08 -6.95 1.23
N LEU A 165 -4.83 -7.52 0.29
CA LEU A 165 -6.29 -7.47 0.29
C LEU A 165 -6.87 -8.13 1.55
N GLY A 166 -6.42 -9.34 1.89
CA GLY A 166 -6.85 -10.03 3.10
C GLY A 166 -6.61 -9.19 4.34
N THR A 167 -5.41 -8.62 4.48
CA THR A 167 -5.07 -7.76 5.62
C THR A 167 -6.01 -6.55 5.71
N SER A 168 -6.27 -5.87 4.60
CA SER A 168 -7.17 -4.70 4.56
C SER A 168 -8.62 -5.06 4.89
N LEU A 169 -9.10 -6.22 4.42
CA LEU A 169 -10.46 -6.69 4.73
C LEU A 169 -10.62 -7.05 6.20
N TRP A 170 -9.62 -7.70 6.80
CA TRP A 170 -9.67 -8.02 8.23
C TRP A 170 -9.53 -6.79 9.12
N ASP A 171 -8.69 -5.81 8.75
CA ASP A 171 -8.63 -4.53 9.47
C ASP A 171 -9.98 -3.81 9.40
N TYR A 172 -10.68 -3.87 8.25
CA TYR A 172 -12.04 -3.33 8.12
C TYR A 172 -13.08 -4.13 8.93
N ALA A 173 -12.99 -5.45 8.97
CA ALA A 173 -13.85 -6.29 9.81
C ALA A 173 -13.66 -5.99 11.30
N MET A 174 -12.43 -5.69 11.73
CA MET A 174 -12.13 -5.24 13.11
C MET A 174 -12.73 -3.86 13.40
N GLN A 175 -12.68 -2.92 12.45
CA GLN A 175 -13.33 -1.61 12.59
C GLN A 175 -14.85 -1.71 12.76
N LEU A 176 -15.44 -2.77 12.20
CA LEU A 176 -16.86 -3.08 12.31
C LEU A 176 -17.18 -4.00 13.51
N ASP A 177 -16.21 -4.30 14.37
CA ASP A 177 -16.36 -5.21 15.53
C ASP A 177 -16.89 -6.64 15.15
N ILE A 178 -16.67 -7.08 13.88
CA ILE A 178 -17.06 -8.42 13.40
C ILE A 178 -16.06 -9.47 13.88
N VAL A 179 -14.78 -9.12 13.99
CA VAL A 179 -13.68 -9.98 14.46
C VAL A 179 -12.77 -9.25 15.44
N ASP A 180 -12.19 -9.98 16.39
CA ASP A 180 -11.34 -9.40 17.42
C ASP A 180 -9.89 -9.22 16.99
N LYS A 181 -9.43 -9.93 15.94
CA LYS A 181 -8.06 -9.85 15.44
C LYS A 181 -7.95 -10.11 13.93
N ASN A 182 -6.88 -9.57 13.35
CA ASN A 182 -6.59 -9.73 11.94
C ASN A 182 -5.80 -11.03 11.68
N TYR A 183 -6.50 -12.07 11.23
CA TYR A 183 -5.89 -13.36 10.87
C TYR A 183 -5.04 -13.31 9.61
N ALA A 184 -5.27 -12.35 8.69
CA ALA A 184 -4.52 -12.22 7.45
C ALA A 184 -3.09 -11.71 7.68
N LYS A 185 -2.78 -11.07 8.80
CA LYS A 185 -1.41 -10.65 9.14
C LYS A 185 -0.44 -11.81 9.27
N TYR A 186 -0.93 -13.00 9.64
CA TYR A 186 -0.12 -14.20 9.84
C TYR A 186 0.07 -15.04 8.57
N LEU A 187 -0.44 -14.58 7.42
CA LEU A 187 -0.24 -15.25 6.14
C LEU A 187 1.25 -15.26 5.77
N TYR A 188 1.72 -16.42 5.36
CA TYR A 188 3.09 -16.62 4.93
C TYR A 188 3.18 -16.69 3.40
N LEU A 189 4.21 -16.06 2.85
CA LEU A 189 4.55 -16.14 1.44
C LEU A 189 5.93 -16.77 1.30
N LYS A 190 6.03 -17.85 0.52
CA LYS A 190 7.33 -18.45 0.23
C LYS A 190 8.26 -17.42 -0.41
N LYS A 191 9.52 -17.40 0.01
CA LYS A 191 10.55 -16.63 -0.69
C LYS A 191 10.78 -17.28 -2.04
N GLU A 192 10.44 -16.55 -3.10
CA GLU A 192 10.87 -16.90 -4.44
C GLU A 192 12.18 -16.20 -4.74
N GLU A 193 13.10 -16.86 -5.42
CA GLU A 193 14.31 -16.23 -5.92
C GLU A 193 13.94 -15.10 -6.86
N GLN A 194 14.57 -13.95 -6.66
CA GLN A 194 14.37 -12.82 -7.56
C GLN A 194 15.06 -13.18 -8.89
N THR A 195 14.28 -13.34 -9.94
CA THR A 195 14.84 -13.39 -11.29
C THR A 195 15.57 -12.09 -11.57
N GLU A 196 16.83 -12.18 -12.00
CA GLU A 196 17.60 -11.00 -12.41
C GLU A 196 16.82 -10.24 -13.49
N LYS A 197 16.80 -8.93 -13.33
CA LYS A 197 16.22 -8.04 -14.33
C LYS A 197 17.21 -7.89 -15.45
N VAL A 198 16.94 -8.54 -16.56
CA VAL A 198 17.80 -8.52 -17.75
C VAL A 198 17.64 -7.17 -18.46
N ALA A 199 18.74 -6.64 -18.98
CA ALA A 199 18.78 -5.51 -19.91
C ALA A 199 19.14 -6.05 -21.31
N PHE A 200 18.81 -5.32 -22.36
CA PHE A 200 19.35 -5.66 -23.69
C PHE A 200 20.88 -5.51 -23.67
N SER A 201 21.57 -6.48 -24.27
CA SER A 201 23.02 -6.44 -24.41
C SER A 201 23.43 -5.39 -25.46
N ALA A 202 24.74 -5.06 -25.51
CA ALA A 202 25.28 -4.16 -26.53
C ALA A 202 25.05 -4.73 -27.95
N GLU A 203 25.23 -6.02 -28.11
CA GLU A 203 25.01 -6.74 -29.38
C GLU A 203 23.55 -6.66 -29.82
N GLN A 204 22.60 -6.87 -28.88
CA GLN A 204 21.17 -6.76 -29.16
C GLN A 204 20.77 -5.34 -29.56
N LEU A 205 21.34 -4.33 -28.90
CA LEU A 205 21.12 -2.93 -29.28
C LEU A 205 21.70 -2.65 -30.67
N GLN A 206 22.89 -3.17 -30.99
CA GLN A 206 23.49 -2.99 -32.30
C GLN A 206 22.63 -3.63 -33.41
N ILE A 207 22.12 -4.85 -33.17
CA ILE A 207 21.19 -5.51 -34.11
C ILE A 207 19.96 -4.63 -34.37
N MET A 208 19.39 -3.98 -33.33
CA MET A 208 18.26 -3.06 -33.49
C MET A 208 18.65 -1.84 -34.33
N TRP A 209 19.83 -1.26 -34.12
CA TRP A 209 20.33 -0.11 -34.87
C TRP A 209 20.56 -0.44 -36.35
N ASP A 210 21.15 -1.60 -36.64
CA ASP A 210 21.44 -2.05 -37.98
C ASP A 210 20.16 -2.34 -38.80
N ASN A 211 19.04 -2.56 -38.14
CA ASN A 211 17.78 -2.94 -38.75
C ASN A 211 16.66 -1.90 -38.63
N VAL A 212 16.93 -0.70 -38.07
CA VAL A 212 15.91 0.30 -37.79
C VAL A 212 15.22 0.84 -39.05
N ASP A 213 15.93 0.90 -40.16
CA ASP A 213 15.38 1.35 -41.46
C ASP A 213 14.49 0.26 -42.08
N LYS A 214 14.83 -1.00 -41.91
CA LYS A 214 14.05 -2.13 -42.38
C LYS A 214 12.78 -2.35 -41.56
N TYR A 215 12.85 -2.14 -40.25
CA TYR A 215 11.76 -2.31 -39.30
C TYR A 215 11.52 -1.01 -38.52
N PRO A 216 10.77 -0.03 -39.08
CA PRO A 216 10.61 1.31 -38.48
C PRO A 216 10.05 1.32 -37.06
N ASN A 217 9.32 0.29 -36.64
CA ASN A 217 8.81 0.15 -35.28
C ASN A 217 9.92 0.01 -34.23
N LEU A 218 11.15 -0.35 -34.62
CA LEU A 218 12.32 -0.39 -33.73
C LEU A 218 12.66 1.00 -33.19
N LYS A 219 12.30 2.10 -33.90
CA LYS A 219 12.48 3.47 -33.41
C LYS A 219 11.83 3.67 -32.03
N TYR A 220 10.66 3.09 -31.80
CA TYR A 220 9.98 3.16 -30.49
C TYR A 220 10.73 2.38 -29.40
N VAL A 221 11.28 1.21 -29.72
CA VAL A 221 12.08 0.40 -28.80
C VAL A 221 13.36 1.13 -28.41
N LEU A 222 14.08 1.64 -29.40
CA LEU A 222 15.32 2.43 -29.19
C LEU A 222 15.06 3.69 -28.38
N VAL A 223 13.98 4.42 -28.67
CA VAL A 223 13.60 5.60 -27.86
C VAL A 223 13.37 5.21 -26.40
N LEU A 224 12.68 4.12 -26.14
CA LEU A 224 12.50 3.62 -24.76
C LEU A 224 13.85 3.24 -24.11
N CYS A 225 14.78 2.65 -24.86
CA CYS A 225 16.12 2.27 -24.38
C CYS A 225 17.03 3.46 -24.10
N TYR A 226 16.90 4.55 -24.84
CA TYR A 226 17.76 5.75 -24.70
C TYR A 226 17.11 6.89 -23.89
N THR A 227 15.90 6.73 -23.42
CA THR A 227 15.22 7.70 -22.52
C THR A 227 14.86 7.11 -21.17
N GLY A 228 14.81 5.80 -21.05
CA GLY A 228 14.43 5.09 -19.83
C GLY A 228 13.01 5.38 -19.32
N MET A 229 12.16 5.99 -20.14
CA MET A 229 10.79 6.29 -19.72
C MET A 229 9.94 5.01 -19.59
N ARG A 230 8.90 5.10 -18.78
CA ARG A 230 7.90 4.03 -18.71
C ARG A 230 7.01 4.08 -19.95
N LEU A 231 6.47 2.93 -20.37
CA LEU A 231 5.53 2.92 -21.51
C LEU A 231 4.37 3.90 -21.32
N SER A 232 3.84 4.03 -20.09
CA SER A 232 2.77 5.00 -19.82
C SER A 232 3.21 6.46 -19.94
N GLU A 233 4.48 6.76 -19.68
CA GLU A 233 5.08 8.09 -19.87
C GLU A 233 5.22 8.39 -21.36
N MET A 234 5.67 7.41 -22.15
CA MET A 234 5.75 7.52 -23.61
C MET A 234 4.38 7.77 -24.26
N LEU A 235 3.39 6.95 -23.92
CA LEU A 235 2.03 7.08 -24.48
C LEU A 235 1.29 8.33 -24.00
N GLY A 236 1.70 8.91 -22.87
CA GLY A 236 1.14 10.15 -22.35
C GLY A 236 1.90 11.42 -22.75
N ALA A 237 3.02 11.29 -23.48
CA ALA A 237 3.80 12.44 -23.92
C ALA A 237 3.05 13.24 -25.00
N MET A 238 2.95 14.57 -24.79
CA MET A 238 2.21 15.46 -25.69
C MET A 238 3.19 16.23 -26.57
N THR A 239 2.87 16.41 -27.84
CA THR A 239 3.68 17.20 -28.78
C THR A 239 3.85 18.64 -28.32
N ALA A 240 2.84 19.22 -27.66
CA ALA A 240 2.94 20.58 -27.09
C ALA A 240 4.00 20.73 -25.98
N ASN A 241 4.48 19.62 -25.42
CA ASN A 241 5.52 19.62 -24.37
C ASN A 241 6.87 19.14 -24.92
N TYR A 242 7.06 19.14 -26.20
CA TYR A 242 8.32 18.79 -26.88
C TYR A 242 9.06 20.06 -27.31
N TYR A 243 10.32 20.16 -26.93
CA TYR A 243 11.22 21.28 -27.17
C TYR A 243 12.41 20.82 -28.02
N PRO A 244 12.24 20.81 -29.37
CA PRO A 244 13.23 20.23 -30.30
C PRO A 244 14.57 20.94 -30.27
N ASP A 245 14.57 22.27 -30.14
CA ASP A 245 15.79 23.07 -30.15
C ASP A 245 16.60 22.82 -28.87
N GLU A 246 15.96 22.72 -27.74
CA GLU A 246 16.57 22.41 -26.45
C GLU A 246 16.81 20.92 -26.22
N GLY A 247 16.30 20.05 -27.08
CA GLY A 247 16.55 18.61 -27.06
C GLY A 247 15.96 17.88 -25.85
N TYR A 248 14.75 18.25 -25.42
CA TYR A 248 14.02 17.55 -24.35
C TYR A 248 12.51 17.61 -24.58
N PHE A 249 11.78 16.82 -23.83
CA PHE A 249 10.32 16.93 -23.66
C PHE A 249 9.92 16.69 -22.23
N ILE A 250 8.72 17.14 -21.84
CA ILE A 250 8.17 16.98 -20.50
C ILE A 250 7.04 15.97 -20.56
N THR A 251 7.12 14.96 -19.68
CA THR A 251 6.11 13.91 -19.55
C THR A 251 5.93 13.50 -18.09
N GLY A 252 4.92 12.66 -17.85
CA GLY A 252 4.66 12.09 -16.52
C GLY A 252 3.26 12.36 -16.04
N VAL A 253 2.52 11.30 -15.68
CA VAL A 253 1.08 11.39 -15.43
C VAL A 253 0.63 10.75 -14.13
N LYS A 254 1.38 9.81 -13.53
CA LYS A 254 0.78 8.90 -12.54
C LYS A 254 1.23 9.02 -11.09
N THR A 255 2.37 9.59 -10.82
CA THR A 255 2.89 9.74 -9.46
C THR A 255 3.39 11.14 -9.27
N ASP A 256 3.32 11.68 -8.05
CA ASP A 256 3.86 13.02 -7.77
C ASP A 256 5.34 13.12 -8.15
N ALA A 257 6.06 12.00 -8.06
CA ALA A 257 7.43 11.80 -8.52
C ALA A 257 7.64 11.78 -10.05
N GLY A 258 6.61 11.58 -10.80
CA GLY A 258 6.64 11.50 -12.27
C GLY A 258 5.96 12.68 -12.96
N LYS A 259 5.34 13.58 -12.23
CA LYS A 259 4.72 14.77 -12.82
C LYS A 259 5.79 15.73 -13.32
N ASN A 260 5.63 16.19 -14.57
CA ASN A 260 6.53 17.16 -15.20
C ASN A 260 8.00 16.72 -15.27
N ARG A 261 8.24 15.42 -15.46
CA ARG A 261 9.60 14.91 -15.59
C ARG A 261 10.19 15.34 -16.93
N ILE A 262 11.34 15.96 -16.87
CA ILE A 262 12.14 16.31 -18.05
C ILE A 262 12.84 15.04 -18.57
N ILE A 263 12.67 14.75 -19.84
CA ILE A 263 13.35 13.67 -20.57
C ILE A 263 14.25 14.33 -21.62
N THR A 264 15.55 14.21 -21.43
CA THR A 264 16.55 14.66 -22.41
C THR A 264 16.70 13.63 -23.51
N ILE A 265 16.98 14.08 -24.72
CA ILE A 265 17.03 13.28 -25.95
C ILE A 265 18.47 13.10 -26.37
N SER A 266 18.95 11.86 -26.38
CA SER A 266 20.26 11.52 -26.91
C SER A 266 20.34 11.90 -28.40
N PRO A 267 21.49 12.46 -28.89
CA PRO A 267 21.71 12.73 -30.30
C PRO A 267 21.43 11.54 -31.21
N LYS A 268 21.70 10.31 -30.74
CA LYS A 268 21.46 9.06 -31.49
C LYS A 268 20.00 8.86 -31.91
N ILE A 269 19.05 9.19 -31.01
CA ILE A 269 17.61 8.99 -31.27
C ILE A 269 16.91 10.27 -31.74
N LYS A 270 17.59 11.44 -31.69
CA LYS A 270 17.00 12.72 -32.09
C LYS A 270 16.41 12.70 -33.50
N PRO A 271 17.03 12.05 -34.53
CA PRO A 271 16.45 11.98 -35.89
C PRO A 271 15.07 11.33 -35.95
N PHE A 272 14.71 10.42 -35.02
CA PHE A 272 13.41 9.77 -35.03
C PHE A 272 12.24 10.68 -34.67
N PHE A 273 12.52 11.80 -34.01
CA PHE A 273 11.48 12.71 -33.53
C PHE A 273 10.79 13.47 -34.66
N SER A 274 11.42 13.60 -35.84
CA SER A 274 10.75 14.14 -37.03
C SER A 274 9.57 13.26 -37.47
N ASP A 275 9.63 11.95 -37.26
CA ASP A 275 8.59 11.01 -37.62
C ASP A 275 7.46 10.95 -36.56
N PHE A 276 7.79 11.25 -35.30
CA PHE A 276 6.85 11.10 -34.17
C PHE A 276 5.96 12.33 -33.96
N ALA A 277 6.50 13.54 -34.02
CA ALA A 277 5.82 14.78 -33.62
C ALA A 277 4.75 15.25 -34.64
N GLN A 278 3.91 14.35 -35.16
CA GLN A 278 2.92 14.63 -36.19
C GLN A 278 1.48 14.84 -35.67
N GLY A 279 1.22 14.48 -34.40
CA GLY A 279 -0.10 14.49 -33.81
C GLY A 279 -0.20 15.19 -32.46
N LYS A 280 -1.29 14.97 -31.76
CA LYS A 280 -1.50 15.47 -30.39
C LYS A 280 -0.55 14.81 -29.40
N HIS A 281 -0.40 13.49 -29.45
CA HIS A 281 0.59 12.75 -28.69
C HIS A 281 1.91 12.72 -29.46
N LEU A 282 3.00 12.84 -28.72
CA LEU A 282 4.34 12.94 -29.33
C LEU A 282 4.73 11.66 -30.09
N PHE A 283 4.34 10.49 -29.60
CA PHE A 283 4.74 9.22 -30.19
C PHE A 283 3.58 8.49 -30.89
N THR A 284 2.45 8.30 -30.23
CA THR A 284 1.32 7.54 -30.78
C THR A 284 0.06 7.70 -29.92
N ASP A 285 -1.12 7.57 -30.54
CA ASP A 285 -2.43 7.57 -29.89
C ASP A 285 -2.88 6.16 -29.45
N LEU A 286 -2.04 5.14 -29.60
CA LEU A 286 -2.39 3.77 -29.29
C LEU A 286 -2.51 3.54 -27.77
N SER A 287 -3.45 2.66 -27.39
CA SER A 287 -3.49 2.16 -26.01
C SER A 287 -2.27 1.29 -25.71
N ALA A 288 -1.91 1.18 -24.44
CA ALA A 288 -0.76 0.37 -24.01
C ALA A 288 -0.83 -1.11 -24.47
N LYS A 289 -2.03 -1.69 -24.58
CA LYS A 289 -2.23 -3.04 -25.09
C LYS A 289 -1.95 -3.12 -26.59
N LYS A 290 -2.53 -2.22 -27.36
CA LYS A 290 -2.30 -2.15 -28.82
C LYS A 290 -0.83 -1.87 -29.13
N PHE A 291 -0.23 -0.89 -28.47
CA PHE A 291 1.20 -0.58 -28.66
C PHE A 291 2.10 -1.81 -28.46
N ARG A 292 1.87 -2.60 -27.39
CA ARG A 292 2.65 -3.83 -27.16
C ARG A 292 2.44 -4.84 -28.27
N ASN A 293 1.18 -5.11 -28.65
CA ASN A 293 0.85 -6.19 -29.57
C ASN A 293 1.13 -5.84 -31.05
N ASP A 294 0.98 -4.57 -31.43
CA ASP A 294 1.02 -4.18 -32.84
C ASP A 294 2.36 -3.52 -33.21
N ILE A 295 3.12 -3.00 -32.21
CA ILE A 295 4.38 -2.30 -32.45
C ILE A 295 5.55 -3.00 -31.74
N TYR A 296 5.50 -3.09 -30.40
CA TYR A 296 6.65 -3.45 -29.59
C TYR A 296 7.10 -4.91 -29.78
N TYR A 297 6.21 -5.87 -29.55
CA TYR A 297 6.57 -7.29 -29.67
C TYR A 297 6.84 -7.70 -31.13
N PRO A 298 6.08 -7.28 -32.15
CA PRO A 298 6.41 -7.57 -33.53
C PRO A 298 7.77 -7.02 -33.96
N ALA A 299 8.18 -5.83 -33.48
CA ALA A 299 9.47 -5.26 -33.79
C ALA A 299 10.62 -6.10 -33.21
N LEU A 300 10.48 -6.62 -32.00
CA LEU A 300 11.47 -7.51 -31.39
C LEU A 300 11.47 -8.91 -32.01
N ALA A 301 10.30 -9.46 -32.29
CA ALA A 301 10.16 -10.79 -32.91
C ALA A 301 10.78 -10.84 -34.30
N ALA A 302 10.74 -9.75 -35.08
CA ALA A 302 11.39 -9.65 -36.39
C ALA A 302 12.93 -9.82 -36.34
N LEU A 303 13.53 -9.70 -35.14
CA LEU A 303 14.97 -9.84 -34.90
C LEU A 303 15.30 -10.99 -33.95
N ASP A 304 14.36 -11.89 -33.68
CA ASP A 304 14.49 -12.98 -32.70
C ASP A 304 14.84 -12.48 -31.26
N LEU A 305 14.42 -11.26 -30.93
CA LEU A 305 14.67 -10.63 -29.63
C LEU A 305 13.46 -10.67 -28.69
N ASP A 306 12.46 -11.51 -28.97
CA ASP A 306 11.24 -11.65 -28.16
C ASP A 306 11.08 -13.09 -27.64
N PRO A 307 11.95 -13.56 -26.75
CA PRO A 307 11.81 -14.88 -26.16
C PRO A 307 10.57 -14.98 -25.28
N LEU A 308 9.87 -16.10 -25.37
CA LEU A 308 8.69 -16.41 -24.58
C LEU A 308 9.06 -17.35 -23.42
N LYS A 309 8.34 -17.22 -22.32
CA LYS A 309 8.34 -18.18 -21.22
C LYS A 309 7.52 -19.42 -21.62
N GLU A 310 7.61 -20.49 -20.81
CA GLU A 310 6.83 -21.72 -20.99
C GLU A 310 5.30 -21.46 -21.01
N ASP A 311 4.82 -20.46 -20.31
CA ASP A 311 3.41 -20.03 -20.28
C ASP A 311 3.01 -19.14 -21.46
N GLY A 312 3.89 -18.92 -22.44
CA GLY A 312 3.67 -18.05 -23.59
C GLY A 312 3.77 -16.56 -23.31
N THR A 313 4.19 -16.15 -22.11
CA THR A 313 4.38 -14.72 -21.79
C THR A 313 5.72 -14.20 -22.27
N HIS A 314 5.75 -12.96 -22.77
CA HIS A 314 6.96 -12.29 -23.24
C HIS A 314 7.93 -12.01 -22.08
N ILE A 315 9.21 -12.35 -22.28
CA ILE A 315 10.29 -12.04 -21.32
C ILE A 315 10.68 -10.56 -21.46
N ASN A 316 10.86 -10.10 -22.69
CA ASN A 316 11.33 -8.75 -22.99
C ASN A 316 10.16 -7.74 -23.07
N THR A 317 9.54 -7.46 -21.94
CA THR A 317 8.48 -6.43 -21.85
C THR A 317 9.07 -5.02 -22.00
N PRO A 318 8.27 -3.97 -22.34
CA PRO A 318 8.79 -2.60 -22.46
C PRO A 318 9.56 -2.07 -21.24
N HIS A 319 9.43 -2.71 -20.09
CA HIS A 319 10.21 -2.33 -18.91
C HIS A 319 11.69 -2.71 -18.99
N ILE A 320 12.05 -3.67 -19.85
CA ILE A 320 13.47 -4.03 -20.11
C ILE A 320 14.23 -2.85 -20.71
N CYS A 321 13.59 -2.02 -21.56
CA CYS A 321 14.21 -0.83 -22.14
C CYS A 321 14.69 0.14 -21.06
N ARG A 322 13.90 0.29 -19.98
CA ARG A 322 14.29 1.11 -18.85
C ARG A 322 15.46 0.51 -18.05
N HIS A 323 15.54 -0.81 -17.95
CA HIS A 323 16.72 -1.46 -17.37
C HIS A 323 17.93 -1.29 -18.26
N THR A 324 17.76 -1.35 -19.57
CA THR A 324 18.82 -1.06 -20.57
C THR A 324 19.33 0.36 -20.42
N PHE A 325 18.45 1.35 -20.34
CA PHE A 325 18.86 2.75 -20.07
C PHE A 325 19.66 2.89 -18.78
N ALA A 326 19.20 2.26 -17.70
CA ALA A 326 19.93 2.27 -16.43
C ALA A 326 21.32 1.62 -16.54
N THR A 327 21.45 0.59 -17.38
CA THR A 327 22.73 -0.09 -17.65
C THR A 327 23.65 0.78 -18.50
N LEU A 328 23.16 1.41 -19.57
CA LEU A 328 23.91 2.35 -20.39
C LEU A 328 24.49 3.51 -19.54
N MET A 329 23.67 4.09 -18.67
CA MET A 329 24.12 5.18 -17.79
C MET A 329 25.17 4.77 -16.75
N LYS A 330 25.37 3.47 -16.46
CA LYS A 330 26.43 3.06 -15.51
C LYS A 330 27.81 3.51 -15.97
N ASN A 331 28.07 3.49 -17.26
CA ASN A 331 29.37 3.80 -17.85
C ASN A 331 29.58 5.29 -18.13
N VAL A 332 28.56 6.12 -17.93
CA VAL A 332 28.66 7.58 -18.07
C VAL A 332 29.22 8.16 -16.78
N ASP A 333 30.23 9.00 -16.84
CA ASP A 333 30.76 9.72 -15.66
C ASP A 333 29.82 10.91 -15.34
N ALA A 334 28.95 10.74 -14.35
CA ALA A 334 28.00 11.75 -13.92
C ALA A 334 27.51 11.49 -12.51
N PRO A 335 27.02 12.50 -11.77
CA PRO A 335 26.48 12.36 -10.43
C PRO A 335 25.32 11.34 -10.37
N ALA A 336 25.36 10.48 -9.36
CA ALA A 336 24.31 9.48 -9.17
C ALA A 336 22.92 10.11 -9.01
N THR A 337 22.82 11.29 -8.44
CA THR A 337 21.59 12.09 -8.30
C THR A 337 20.96 12.43 -9.64
N ASP A 338 21.75 12.83 -10.61
CA ASP A 338 21.27 13.24 -11.94
C ASP A 338 20.87 12.01 -12.76
N LYS A 339 21.63 10.92 -12.67
CA LYS A 339 21.24 9.61 -13.23
C LYS A 339 19.88 9.13 -12.65
N GLN A 340 19.68 9.31 -11.36
CA GLN A 340 18.41 8.92 -10.70
C GLN A 340 17.23 9.81 -11.11
N LYS A 341 17.46 11.13 -11.30
CA LYS A 341 16.44 12.05 -11.85
C LYS A 341 16.03 11.63 -13.25
N LEU A 342 16.99 11.30 -14.13
CA LEU A 342 16.72 10.81 -15.48
C LEU A 342 15.93 9.50 -15.49
N ILE A 343 16.21 8.57 -14.56
CA ILE A 343 15.43 7.36 -14.43
C ILE A 343 14.05 7.64 -13.79
N GLY A 344 13.92 8.63 -12.90
CA GLY A 344 12.67 8.93 -12.17
C GLY A 344 12.38 7.86 -11.12
N HIS A 345 13.28 7.67 -10.15
CA HIS A 345 13.09 6.80 -8.98
C HIS A 345 12.58 7.62 -7.78
N SER A 346 11.42 7.23 -7.23
CA SER A 346 10.69 7.94 -6.18
C SER A 346 11.38 8.00 -4.80
N LYS A 347 12.39 7.19 -4.55
CA LYS A 347 13.04 7.14 -3.23
C LYS A 347 13.94 8.34 -2.89
N PHE A 348 14.22 9.23 -3.85
CA PHE A 348 15.13 10.36 -3.66
C PHE A 348 14.46 11.74 -3.62
N GLU A 349 13.15 11.80 -3.78
CA GLU A 349 12.42 13.08 -3.93
C GLU A 349 12.31 13.90 -2.67
N MET A 350 12.42 13.32 -1.49
CA MET A 350 12.38 14.11 -0.24
C MET A 350 13.59 15.03 -0.05
N THR A 351 14.68 14.79 -0.77
CA THR A 351 15.87 15.66 -0.72
C THR A 351 15.99 16.62 -1.93
N ALA A 352 15.21 16.36 -2.99
CA ALA A 352 15.32 17.10 -4.27
C ALA A 352 14.58 18.44 -4.32
N HIS A 353 13.88 18.83 -3.24
CA HIS A 353 13.22 20.15 -3.17
C HIS A 353 14.17 21.36 -3.17
N TYR A 354 15.48 21.14 -3.09
CA TYR A 354 16.48 22.21 -2.97
C TYR A 354 17.50 22.30 -4.10
N THR A 355 17.46 21.41 -5.09
CA THR A 355 18.39 21.51 -6.23
C THR A 355 17.63 21.80 -7.51
N HIS A 356 17.80 23.01 -8.05
CA HIS A 356 17.41 23.32 -9.43
C HIS A 356 18.02 22.25 -10.35
N THR A 357 17.16 21.57 -11.12
CA THR A 357 17.63 20.59 -12.10
C THR A 357 18.31 21.35 -13.22
N ASP A 358 19.62 21.27 -13.29
CA ASP A 358 20.36 21.82 -14.42
C ASP A 358 20.13 20.93 -15.65
N LEU A 359 19.44 21.46 -16.66
CA LEU A 359 19.19 20.78 -17.93
C LEU A 359 20.52 20.39 -18.62
N GLY A 360 21.57 21.19 -18.47
CA GLY A 360 22.88 20.90 -19.00
C GLY A 360 23.50 19.64 -18.45
N SER A 361 23.41 19.42 -17.12
CA SER A 361 23.88 18.19 -16.46
C SER A 361 23.13 16.96 -16.94
N LEU A 362 21.82 17.06 -17.12
CA LEU A 362 20.99 15.94 -17.62
C LEU A 362 21.31 15.60 -19.08
N ARG A 363 21.52 16.63 -19.92
CA ARG A 363 21.89 16.47 -21.31
C ARG A 363 23.27 15.84 -21.47
N ALA A 364 24.25 16.26 -20.67
CA ALA A 364 25.58 15.66 -20.70
C ALA A 364 25.56 14.14 -20.52
N ILE A 365 24.63 13.62 -19.73
CA ILE A 365 24.45 12.17 -19.56
C ILE A 365 23.88 11.54 -20.84
N THR A 366 22.83 12.10 -21.42
CA THR A 366 22.19 11.52 -22.60
C THR A 366 22.98 11.74 -23.89
N ASP A 367 23.79 12.76 -23.95
CA ASP A 367 24.71 13.04 -25.09
C ASP A 367 25.90 12.06 -25.12
N ALA A 368 26.23 11.47 -23.96
CA ALA A 368 27.29 10.47 -23.83
C ALA A 368 26.78 9.02 -24.10
N LEU A 369 25.48 8.80 -24.27
CA LEU A 369 24.92 7.51 -24.61
C LEU A 369 24.99 7.23 -26.09
#